data_a101f45335556174030a241d51ca6576
#
_entry.id   a101f45335556174030a241d51ca6576
#
_cell.length_a   1.000
_cell.length_b   1.000
_cell.length_c   1.000
_cell.angle_alpha   90.00
_cell.angle_beta   90.00
_cell.angle_gamma   90.00
#
_symmetry.space_group_name_H-M   'P 1'
#
loop_
_entity.id
_entity.type
_entity.pdbx_description
1 polymer ?
#
loop_
_entity_poly.entity_id
_entity_poly.type
_entity_poly.pdbx_seq_one_letter_code
_entity_poly.pdbx_strand_id
1 'polypeptide(L)'
;MKKKLVYFPKSGGANAYPLRMQKILASFSDVEGLNLKGTMQEILKLNFSKKDVLVLNWIESDIIGKTGRVSLTGISKILLKIFIFKLKFKKIIFVRHNIYPHKANKENSNKATKLVDKLEGLFDHKVVHSPVYTKDGYEYIPHPLYTYPLVIDNKNLVECDNNKFIIFGRILEYKKFEVIIESFPAEQELLIVGHCEDYGYLDKIKTLIREKKNITIFPSYLDDKEAKELINSTGGLIISHADEDMIVSGSFFYGLTIGVKMYAVSTPFLKWAEEQFGNDIIETFPDVVSLCKRIERRPIREHISNG
;
A
#
# COMPACT_ATOMS: atom_id res chain seq x y z
N MET A 1 -8.69 -17.17 29.09
CA MET A 1 -9.34 -17.19 27.75
C MET A 1 -8.68 -16.14 26.87
N LYS A 2 -8.31 -16.49 25.61
CA LYS A 2 -7.85 -15.51 24.63
C LYS A 2 -9.00 -14.53 24.29
N LYS A 3 -8.70 -13.25 24.11
CA LYS A 3 -9.69 -12.25 23.68
C LYS A 3 -10.16 -12.57 22.26
N LYS A 4 -11.46 -12.38 21.99
CA LYS A 4 -12.02 -12.51 20.64
C LYS A 4 -11.84 -11.21 19.88
N LEU A 5 -11.12 -11.27 18.77
CA LEU A 5 -10.85 -10.14 17.90
C LEU A 5 -11.52 -10.34 16.53
N VAL A 6 -12.28 -9.38 16.10
CA VAL A 6 -12.92 -9.37 14.77
C VAL A 6 -12.18 -8.39 13.87
N TYR A 7 -11.86 -8.81 12.66
CA TYR A 7 -11.04 -8.02 11.73
C TYR A 7 -11.81 -7.66 10.45
N PHE A 8 -11.74 -6.40 10.05
CA PHE A 8 -12.32 -5.89 8.80
C PHE A 8 -11.25 -5.15 7.96
N PRO A 9 -11.19 -5.43 6.64
CA PRO A 9 -11.93 -6.44 5.89
C PRO A 9 -11.43 -7.86 6.18
N LYS A 10 -12.28 -8.86 6.00
CA LYS A 10 -11.95 -10.28 6.17
C LYS A 10 -10.79 -10.72 5.27
N SER A 11 -10.76 -10.16 4.04
CA SER A 11 -9.69 -10.37 3.06
C SER A 11 -9.44 -9.06 2.30
N GLY A 12 -8.25 -8.90 1.74
CA GLY A 12 -7.85 -7.71 0.98
C GLY A 12 -7.83 -7.91 -0.53
N GLY A 13 -8.37 -9.02 -1.06
CA GLY A 13 -8.17 -9.38 -2.47
C GLY A 13 -6.67 -9.54 -2.77
N ALA A 14 -6.16 -8.77 -3.72
CA ALA A 14 -4.73 -8.73 -4.05
C ALA A 14 -3.85 -8.04 -2.97
N ASN A 15 -4.44 -7.40 -1.95
CA ASN A 15 -3.69 -6.78 -0.87
C ASN A 15 -3.44 -7.78 0.27
N ALA A 16 -2.20 -8.20 0.45
CA ALA A 16 -1.81 -9.19 1.47
C ALA A 16 -1.84 -8.65 2.92
N TYR A 17 -1.89 -7.31 3.12
CA TYR A 17 -1.86 -6.69 4.45
C TYR A 17 -2.92 -7.25 5.41
N PRO A 18 -4.24 -7.37 5.07
CA PRO A 18 -5.24 -7.88 6.00
C PRO A 18 -4.95 -9.29 6.49
N LEU A 19 -4.49 -10.17 5.61
CA LEU A 19 -4.15 -11.55 5.98
C LEU A 19 -2.91 -11.60 6.87
N ARG A 20 -1.93 -10.74 6.63
CA ARG A 20 -0.74 -10.63 7.48
C ARG A 20 -1.07 -10.15 8.87
N MET A 21 -1.84 -9.07 8.98
CA MET A 21 -2.27 -8.55 10.27
C MET A 21 -3.08 -9.59 11.05
N GLN A 22 -4.01 -10.30 10.40
CA GLN A 22 -4.77 -11.36 11.05
C GLN A 22 -3.86 -12.49 11.57
N LYS A 23 -2.84 -12.91 10.80
CA LYS A 23 -1.85 -13.91 11.26
C LYS A 23 -1.07 -13.44 12.49
N ILE A 24 -0.61 -12.17 12.50
CA ILE A 24 0.11 -11.59 13.63
C ILE A 24 -0.81 -11.54 14.86
N LEU A 25 -2.02 -11.04 14.70
CA LEU A 25 -3.00 -10.94 15.79
C LEU A 25 -3.42 -12.32 16.32
N ALA A 26 -3.45 -13.36 15.49
CA ALA A 26 -3.78 -14.72 15.88
C ALA A 26 -2.75 -15.38 16.80
N SER A 27 -1.52 -14.85 16.87
CA SER A 27 -0.50 -15.34 17.81
C SER A 27 -0.88 -15.12 19.28
N PHE A 28 -1.71 -14.10 19.58
CA PHE A 28 -2.09 -13.72 20.96
C PHE A 28 -3.60 -13.58 21.18
N SER A 29 -4.43 -13.65 20.14
CA SER A 29 -5.89 -13.55 20.25
C SER A 29 -6.58 -14.59 19.36
N ASP A 30 -7.89 -14.78 19.57
CA ASP A 30 -8.75 -15.56 18.68
C ASP A 30 -9.32 -14.61 17.62
N VAL A 31 -8.83 -14.73 16.36
CA VAL A 31 -9.13 -13.79 15.27
C VAL A 31 -10.11 -14.36 14.28
N GLU A 32 -11.21 -13.64 14.04
CA GLU A 32 -12.19 -13.97 13.01
C GLU A 32 -12.42 -12.78 12.06
N GLY A 33 -12.74 -13.06 10.79
CA GLY A 33 -13.14 -12.02 9.84
C GLY A 33 -14.56 -11.52 10.13
N LEU A 34 -14.79 -10.19 9.97
CA LEU A 34 -16.11 -9.61 10.17
C LEU A 34 -17.15 -10.21 9.18
N ASN A 35 -18.22 -10.76 9.73
CA ASN A 35 -19.42 -11.14 9.00
C ASN A 35 -20.50 -10.08 9.26
N LEU A 36 -20.59 -9.07 8.40
CA LEU A 36 -21.54 -7.96 8.58
C LEU A 36 -23.00 -8.44 8.55
N LYS A 37 -23.36 -9.37 7.63
CA LYS A 37 -24.71 -9.93 7.55
C LYS A 37 -25.09 -10.67 8.81
N GLY A 38 -24.20 -11.55 9.31
CA GLY A 38 -24.39 -12.26 10.57
C GLY A 38 -24.53 -11.32 11.76
N THR A 39 -23.70 -10.28 11.82
CA THR A 39 -23.77 -9.25 12.87
C THR A 39 -25.12 -8.52 12.87
N MET A 40 -25.63 -8.16 11.69
CA MET A 40 -26.97 -7.54 11.56
C MET A 40 -28.09 -8.51 11.98
N GLN A 41 -28.01 -9.79 11.58
CA GLN A 41 -28.99 -10.81 11.97
C GLN A 41 -29.04 -11.03 13.48
N GLU A 42 -27.88 -11.01 14.15
CA GLU A 42 -27.84 -11.09 15.62
C GLU A 42 -28.57 -9.92 16.28
N ILE A 43 -28.38 -8.70 15.79
CA ILE A 43 -29.08 -7.52 16.31
C ILE A 43 -30.59 -7.63 16.08
N LEU A 44 -31.05 -8.05 14.89
CA LEU A 44 -32.44 -8.26 14.58
C LEU A 44 -33.09 -9.31 15.49
N LYS A 45 -32.32 -10.29 15.95
CA LYS A 45 -32.75 -11.30 16.95
C LYS A 45 -32.63 -10.81 18.40
N LEU A 46 -32.41 -9.50 18.61
CA LEU A 46 -32.22 -8.88 19.92
C LEU A 46 -31.02 -9.46 20.73
N ASN A 47 -30.06 -10.06 20.02
CA ASN A 47 -28.82 -10.52 20.64
C ASN A 47 -27.79 -9.39 20.66
N PHE A 48 -27.64 -8.70 21.79
CA PHE A 48 -26.71 -7.60 22.01
C PHE A 48 -25.45 -8.05 22.77
N SER A 49 -25.16 -9.35 22.85
CA SER A 49 -23.91 -9.81 23.45
C SER A 49 -22.71 -9.20 22.69
N LYS A 50 -21.81 -8.53 23.44
CA LYS A 50 -20.67 -7.84 22.86
C LYS A 50 -19.46 -8.75 22.72
N LYS A 51 -18.86 -8.76 21.52
CA LYS A 51 -17.52 -9.28 21.26
C LYS A 51 -16.47 -8.29 21.80
N ASP A 52 -15.24 -8.76 22.03
CA ASP A 52 -14.26 -7.93 22.74
C ASP A 52 -13.74 -6.76 21.88
N VAL A 53 -13.15 -7.03 20.72
CA VAL A 53 -12.48 -6.03 19.91
C VAL A 53 -12.84 -6.15 18.43
N LEU A 54 -13.07 -5.01 17.78
CA LEU A 54 -13.17 -4.89 16.31
C LEU A 54 -12.01 -4.05 15.79
N VAL A 55 -11.26 -4.56 14.81
CA VAL A 55 -10.24 -3.81 14.07
C VAL A 55 -10.79 -3.44 12.71
N LEU A 56 -10.84 -2.14 12.41
CA LEU A 56 -11.40 -1.59 11.18
C LEU A 56 -10.29 -0.96 10.32
N ASN A 57 -10.25 -1.36 9.04
CA ASN A 57 -9.39 -0.75 8.03
C ASN A 57 -10.24 -0.25 6.86
N TRP A 58 -9.86 0.87 6.26
CA TRP A 58 -10.45 1.47 5.05
C TRP A 58 -11.97 1.68 5.07
N ILE A 59 -12.60 1.74 6.25
CA ILE A 59 -14.04 1.99 6.36
C ILE A 59 -14.42 3.36 5.77
N GLU A 60 -13.51 4.31 5.82
CA GLU A 60 -13.67 5.67 5.29
C GLU A 60 -13.84 5.71 3.76
N SER A 61 -13.48 4.64 3.06
CA SER A 61 -13.62 4.57 1.60
C SER A 61 -15.06 4.76 1.10
N ASP A 62 -16.04 4.42 1.93
CA ASP A 62 -17.46 4.54 1.59
C ASP A 62 -17.94 6.00 1.56
N ILE A 63 -17.22 6.97 2.14
CA ILE A 63 -17.63 8.39 2.12
C ILE A 63 -17.54 9.02 0.73
N ILE A 64 -16.77 8.40 -0.18
CA ILE A 64 -16.57 8.90 -1.53
C ILE A 64 -17.42 8.10 -2.51
N GLY A 65 -18.21 8.81 -3.29
CA GLY A 65 -19.02 8.24 -4.36
C GLY A 65 -18.22 7.93 -5.62
N LYS A 66 -18.89 7.35 -6.62
CA LYS A 66 -18.28 6.97 -7.91
C LYS A 66 -17.66 8.16 -8.67
N THR A 67 -18.12 9.36 -8.41
CA THR A 67 -17.65 10.60 -9.08
C THR A 67 -16.47 11.27 -8.37
N GLY A 68 -15.88 10.63 -7.35
CA GLY A 68 -14.79 11.22 -6.55
C GLY A 68 -15.25 12.31 -5.57
N ARG A 69 -16.56 12.53 -5.43
CA ARG A 69 -17.16 13.53 -4.52
C ARG A 69 -17.65 12.86 -3.24
N VAL A 70 -17.70 13.66 -2.17
CA VAL A 70 -18.27 13.22 -0.89
C VAL A 70 -19.75 12.86 -1.09
N SER A 71 -20.15 11.68 -0.62
CA SER A 71 -21.48 11.10 -0.78
C SER A 71 -22.25 11.12 0.54
N LEU A 72 -23.39 11.79 0.58
CA LEU A 72 -24.28 11.78 1.76
C LEU A 72 -24.77 10.36 2.08
N THR A 73 -25.11 9.58 1.05
CA THR A 73 -25.52 8.18 1.23
C THR A 73 -24.37 7.31 1.75
N GLY A 74 -23.14 7.59 1.33
CA GLY A 74 -21.93 6.94 1.86
C GLY A 74 -21.71 7.27 3.34
N ILE A 75 -21.85 8.54 3.72
CA ILE A 75 -21.76 8.99 5.12
C ILE A 75 -22.83 8.29 5.97
N SER A 76 -24.10 8.28 5.52
CA SER A 76 -25.19 7.62 6.26
C SER A 76 -24.92 6.12 6.44
N LYS A 77 -24.39 5.44 5.42
CA LYS A 77 -24.00 4.02 5.50
C LYS A 77 -22.89 3.79 6.54
N ILE A 78 -21.87 4.65 6.57
CA ILE A 78 -20.77 4.53 7.56
C ILE A 78 -21.31 4.76 8.96
N LEU A 79 -22.09 5.81 9.18
CA LEU A 79 -22.66 6.09 10.51
C LEU A 79 -23.54 4.94 11.00
N LEU A 80 -24.35 4.34 10.12
CA LEU A 80 -25.12 3.14 10.45
C LEU A 80 -24.21 1.95 10.80
N LYS A 81 -23.15 1.69 10.02
CA LYS A 81 -22.17 0.64 10.35
C LYS A 81 -21.52 0.89 11.71
N ILE A 82 -21.08 2.12 12.00
CA ILE A 82 -20.47 2.47 13.28
C ILE A 82 -21.45 2.26 14.43
N PHE A 83 -22.71 2.67 14.26
CA PHE A 83 -23.75 2.43 15.26
C PHE A 83 -23.92 0.93 15.55
N ILE A 84 -24.03 0.09 14.50
CA ILE A 84 -24.12 -1.36 14.63
C ILE A 84 -22.90 -1.93 15.35
N PHE A 85 -21.69 -1.45 15.02
CA PHE A 85 -20.45 -1.93 15.64
C PHE A 85 -20.39 -1.55 17.13
N LYS A 86 -20.83 -0.34 17.51
CA LYS A 86 -20.88 0.08 18.92
C LYS A 86 -21.86 -0.76 19.77
N LEU A 87 -22.92 -1.28 19.14
CA LEU A 87 -23.82 -2.22 19.82
C LEU A 87 -23.18 -3.60 20.06
N LYS A 88 -22.32 -4.05 19.15
CA LYS A 88 -21.79 -5.43 19.12
C LYS A 88 -20.37 -5.60 19.63
N PHE A 89 -19.60 -4.52 19.78
CA PHE A 89 -18.21 -4.60 20.22
C PHE A 89 -17.98 -3.72 21.45
N LYS A 90 -17.09 -4.20 22.34
CA LYS A 90 -16.68 -3.47 23.56
C LYS A 90 -15.70 -2.36 23.22
N LYS A 91 -14.78 -2.65 22.25
CA LYS A 91 -13.74 -1.74 21.76
C LYS A 91 -13.67 -1.78 20.26
N ILE A 92 -13.43 -0.64 19.65
CA ILE A 92 -13.25 -0.50 18.20
C ILE A 92 -11.92 0.23 17.96
N ILE A 93 -11.02 -0.43 17.24
CA ILE A 93 -9.73 0.10 16.82
C ILE A 93 -9.84 0.49 15.35
N PHE A 94 -9.56 1.73 15.02
CA PHE A 94 -9.51 2.22 13.66
C PHE A 94 -8.05 2.33 13.20
N VAL A 95 -7.70 1.66 12.10
CA VAL A 95 -6.38 1.75 11.47
C VAL A 95 -6.49 2.69 10.27
N ARG A 96 -5.87 3.85 10.37
CA ARG A 96 -5.86 4.85 9.31
C ARG A 96 -4.70 4.62 8.36
N HIS A 97 -5.02 4.33 7.10
CA HIS A 97 -4.04 4.06 6.05
C HIS A 97 -3.78 5.28 5.15
N ASN A 98 -4.76 6.18 5.04
CA ASN A 98 -4.70 7.35 4.17
C ASN A 98 -5.22 8.60 4.88
N ILE A 99 -4.74 9.76 4.45
CA ILE A 99 -5.26 11.05 4.95
C ILE A 99 -6.72 11.21 4.55
N TYR A 100 -7.05 10.87 3.29
CA TYR A 100 -8.40 10.79 2.75
C TYR A 100 -8.49 9.61 1.77
N PRO A 101 -9.69 9.09 1.43
CA PRO A 101 -9.82 7.98 0.49
C PRO A 101 -9.25 8.30 -0.89
N HIS A 102 -8.46 7.39 -1.46
CA HIS A 102 -7.81 7.52 -2.80
C HIS A 102 -8.78 7.89 -3.94
N LYS A 103 -10.07 7.55 -3.80
CA LYS A 103 -11.10 7.89 -4.81
C LYS A 103 -11.55 9.35 -4.76
N ALA A 104 -11.14 10.12 -3.75
CA ALA A 104 -11.51 11.52 -3.67
C ALA A 104 -10.76 12.32 -4.74
N ASN A 105 -11.48 13.11 -5.53
CA ASN A 105 -10.83 14.05 -6.43
C ASN A 105 -10.17 15.20 -5.64
N LYS A 106 -9.19 15.87 -6.25
CA LYS A 106 -8.36 16.89 -5.59
C LYS A 106 -9.19 18.01 -4.94
N GLU A 107 -10.28 18.43 -5.58
CA GLU A 107 -11.18 19.47 -5.07
C GLU A 107 -11.91 19.08 -3.78
N ASN A 108 -12.13 17.78 -3.56
CA ASN A 108 -12.84 17.26 -2.39
C ASN A 108 -11.88 16.70 -1.30
N SER A 109 -10.58 16.70 -1.52
CA SER A 109 -9.59 16.13 -0.60
C SER A 109 -9.69 16.74 0.81
N ASN A 110 -9.70 18.06 0.92
CA ASN A 110 -9.83 18.77 2.20
C ASN A 110 -11.15 18.46 2.93
N LYS A 111 -12.26 18.37 2.17
CA LYS A 111 -13.55 18.02 2.74
C LYS A 111 -13.59 16.58 3.23
N ALA A 112 -13.00 15.67 2.44
CA ALA A 112 -12.88 14.26 2.79
C ALA A 112 -11.98 14.07 4.03
N THR A 113 -10.83 14.77 4.11
CA THR A 113 -9.94 14.75 5.29
C THR A 113 -10.68 15.16 6.55
N LYS A 114 -11.34 16.33 6.54
CA LYS A 114 -12.11 16.83 7.70
C LYS A 114 -13.22 15.86 8.12
N LEU A 115 -13.82 15.15 7.16
CA LEU A 115 -14.85 14.16 7.46
C LEU A 115 -14.27 12.89 8.06
N VAL A 116 -13.15 12.39 7.55
CA VAL A 116 -12.42 11.26 8.16
C VAL A 116 -11.98 11.62 9.58
N ASP A 117 -11.40 12.82 9.80
CA ASP A 117 -11.00 13.31 11.13
C ASP A 117 -12.18 13.36 12.12
N LYS A 118 -13.38 13.68 11.66
CA LYS A 118 -14.59 13.62 12.51
C LYS A 118 -15.05 12.19 12.79
N LEU A 119 -15.02 11.31 11.77
CA LEU A 119 -15.41 9.91 11.92
C LEU A 119 -14.50 9.15 12.86
N GLU A 120 -13.19 9.39 12.81
CA GLU A 120 -12.22 8.72 13.68
C GLU A 120 -12.41 9.04 15.17
N GLY A 121 -12.98 10.21 15.49
CA GLY A 121 -13.39 10.57 16.86
C GLY A 121 -14.48 9.66 17.44
N LEU A 122 -15.14 8.84 16.61
CA LEU A 122 -16.14 7.88 17.05
C LEU A 122 -15.54 6.54 17.50
N PHE A 123 -14.26 6.29 17.32
CA PHE A 123 -13.59 5.04 17.66
C PHE A 123 -12.82 5.15 18.98
N ASP A 124 -12.63 4.01 19.65
CA ASP A 124 -11.99 3.97 20.97
C ASP A 124 -10.46 4.11 20.88
N HIS A 125 -9.85 3.54 19.84
CA HIS A 125 -8.42 3.60 19.57
C HIS A 125 -8.16 3.91 18.11
N LYS A 126 -7.11 4.65 17.84
CA LYS A 126 -6.67 5.03 16.50
C LYS A 126 -5.23 4.60 16.30
N VAL A 127 -4.98 3.87 15.21
CA VAL A 127 -3.66 3.33 14.87
C VAL A 127 -3.22 3.88 13.52
N VAL A 128 -1.94 4.22 13.42
CA VAL A 128 -1.26 4.55 12.15
C VAL A 128 0.02 3.74 12.00
N HIS A 129 0.42 3.49 10.76
CA HIS A 129 1.66 2.79 10.42
C HIS A 129 2.80 3.75 10.05
N SER A 130 2.64 5.02 10.36
CA SER A 130 3.65 6.04 10.06
C SER A 130 3.94 6.85 11.33
N PRO A 131 5.18 6.91 11.79
CA PRO A 131 5.53 7.75 12.95
C PRO A 131 5.45 9.25 12.63
N VAL A 132 5.55 9.59 11.34
CA VAL A 132 5.46 10.99 10.86
C VAL A 132 4.02 11.51 10.89
N TYR A 133 3.04 10.60 10.87
CA TYR A 133 1.61 10.95 10.86
C TYR A 133 0.94 10.73 12.23
N THR A 134 1.69 10.66 13.29
CA THR A 134 1.12 10.60 14.65
C THR A 134 0.55 11.96 15.02
N LYS A 135 -0.75 11.97 15.40
CA LYS A 135 -1.44 13.09 16.03
C LYS A 135 -1.82 12.70 17.45
N ASP A 136 -2.29 13.64 18.25
CA ASP A 136 -2.82 13.34 19.57
C ASP A 136 -3.89 12.24 19.51
N GLY A 137 -3.69 11.21 20.33
CA GLY A 137 -4.58 10.06 20.43
C GLY A 137 -4.39 8.99 19.34
N TYR A 138 -3.32 9.07 18.52
CA TYR A 138 -2.90 7.98 17.64
C TYR A 138 -1.80 7.13 18.29
N GLU A 139 -1.92 5.83 18.12
CA GLU A 139 -0.88 4.86 18.47
C GLU A 139 -0.10 4.50 17.20
N TYR A 140 1.22 4.64 17.21
CA TYR A 140 2.08 4.18 16.15
C TYR A 140 2.32 2.68 16.31
N ILE A 141 1.96 1.90 15.32
CA ILE A 141 2.29 0.48 15.21
C ILE A 141 2.98 0.28 13.86
N PRO A 142 4.20 -0.29 13.81
CA PRO A 142 4.88 -0.55 12.55
C PRO A 142 4.03 -1.39 11.59
N HIS A 143 4.09 -1.06 10.30
CA HIS A 143 3.44 -1.87 9.27
C HIS A 143 4.12 -3.24 9.19
N PRO A 144 3.37 -4.35 9.09
CA PRO A 144 3.98 -5.67 8.98
C PRO A 144 4.74 -5.85 7.67
N LEU A 145 5.81 -6.62 7.70
CA LEU A 145 6.45 -7.12 6.49
C LEU A 145 5.57 -8.17 5.80
N TYR A 146 5.72 -8.32 4.48
CA TYR A 146 4.82 -9.18 3.69
C TYR A 146 5.18 -10.67 3.73
N THR A 147 6.41 -11.04 4.06
CA THR A 147 6.82 -12.44 4.26
C THR A 147 7.45 -12.63 5.63
N TYR A 148 7.26 -13.83 6.20
CA TYR A 148 7.92 -14.22 7.45
C TYR A 148 8.08 -15.75 7.47
N PRO A 149 9.22 -16.31 7.92
CA PRO A 149 10.43 -15.60 8.29
C PRO A 149 11.13 -14.96 7.08
N LEU A 150 12.00 -13.95 7.34
CA LEU A 150 12.95 -13.48 6.34
C LEU A 150 13.94 -14.61 6.08
N VAL A 151 13.61 -15.48 5.14
CA VAL A 151 14.56 -16.49 4.67
C VAL A 151 15.51 -15.75 3.75
N ILE A 152 16.61 -15.29 4.29
CA ILE A 152 17.78 -14.91 3.51
C ILE A 152 18.38 -16.25 3.05
N ASP A 153 17.85 -16.77 1.95
CA ASP A 153 18.40 -17.95 1.32
C ASP A 153 19.64 -17.51 0.52
N ASN A 154 20.79 -17.52 1.22
CA ASN A 154 22.09 -17.17 0.61
C ASN A 154 22.51 -18.14 -0.52
N LYS A 155 21.73 -19.19 -0.80
CA LYS A 155 22.08 -20.22 -1.78
C LYS A 155 21.64 -19.89 -3.22
N ASN A 156 20.74 -18.92 -3.40
CA ASN A 156 20.29 -18.48 -4.72
C ASN A 156 20.42 -16.96 -4.84
N LEU A 157 21.66 -16.46 -4.81
CA LEU A 157 21.95 -15.11 -5.31
C LEU A 157 21.70 -15.15 -6.82
N VAL A 158 20.50 -14.80 -7.24
CA VAL A 158 20.22 -14.46 -8.65
C VAL A 158 21.18 -13.33 -8.98
N GLU A 159 21.96 -13.47 -10.05
CA GLU A 159 22.80 -12.37 -10.54
C GLU A 159 21.91 -11.15 -10.76
N CYS A 160 22.19 -10.10 -9.98
CA CYS A 160 21.43 -8.88 -10.02
C CYS A 160 21.91 -8.05 -11.22
N ASP A 161 21.03 -7.81 -12.19
CA ASP A 161 21.30 -6.87 -13.27
C ASP A 161 21.12 -5.43 -12.76
N ASN A 162 22.25 -4.79 -12.50
CA ASN A 162 22.30 -3.43 -11.97
C ASN A 162 21.76 -2.37 -12.95
N ASN A 163 21.59 -2.71 -14.23
CA ASN A 163 21.06 -1.82 -15.27
C ASN A 163 19.54 -1.95 -15.45
N LYS A 164 18.92 -2.89 -14.73
CA LYS A 164 17.50 -3.18 -14.81
C LYS A 164 16.79 -2.71 -13.55
N PHE A 165 15.69 -1.98 -13.71
CA PHE A 165 14.87 -1.46 -12.62
C PHE A 165 13.43 -1.96 -12.75
N ILE A 166 12.71 -2.00 -11.62
CA ILE A 166 11.33 -2.47 -11.62
C ILE A 166 10.40 -1.52 -10.88
N ILE A 167 9.21 -1.28 -11.45
CA ILE A 167 8.05 -0.77 -10.72
C ILE A 167 7.10 -1.93 -10.52
N PHE A 168 6.81 -2.27 -9.27
CA PHE A 168 5.96 -3.39 -8.92
C PHE A 168 4.67 -2.98 -8.20
N GLY A 169 3.56 -3.65 -8.54
CA GLY A 169 2.25 -3.46 -7.95
C GLY A 169 1.21 -2.94 -8.95
N ARG A 170 -0.06 -2.80 -8.52
CA ARG A 170 -1.17 -2.42 -9.40
C ARG A 170 -0.85 -1.21 -10.27
N ILE A 171 -1.15 -1.32 -11.57
CA ILE A 171 -1.00 -0.23 -12.53
C ILE A 171 -2.27 0.62 -12.46
N LEU A 172 -2.12 1.82 -11.88
CA LEU A 172 -3.21 2.74 -11.61
C LEU A 172 -2.82 4.15 -12.05
N GLU A 173 -3.77 4.91 -12.57
CA GLU A 173 -3.52 6.24 -13.16
C GLU A 173 -2.87 7.22 -12.17
N TYR A 174 -3.25 7.17 -10.89
CA TYR A 174 -2.67 8.05 -9.88
C TYR A 174 -1.15 7.88 -9.70
N LYS A 175 -0.58 6.74 -10.11
CA LYS A 175 0.86 6.48 -10.06
C LYS A 175 1.65 7.20 -11.17
N LYS A 176 0.96 7.83 -12.13
CA LYS A 176 1.53 8.69 -13.16
C LYS A 176 2.68 8.04 -13.92
N PHE A 177 2.44 6.81 -14.42
CA PHE A 177 3.46 6.06 -15.15
C PHE A 177 3.98 6.81 -16.38
N GLU A 178 3.18 7.70 -16.95
CA GLU A 178 3.55 8.53 -18.10
C GLU A 178 4.84 9.31 -17.83
N VAL A 179 4.94 9.94 -16.67
CA VAL A 179 6.08 10.80 -16.32
C VAL A 179 7.38 10.00 -16.23
N ILE A 180 7.33 8.79 -15.63
CA ILE A 180 8.53 7.96 -15.56
C ILE A 180 8.90 7.36 -16.92
N ILE A 181 7.92 6.94 -17.74
CA ILE A 181 8.17 6.41 -19.07
C ILE A 181 8.86 7.47 -19.95
N GLU A 182 8.43 8.72 -19.88
CA GLU A 182 9.02 9.82 -20.63
C GLU A 182 10.44 10.15 -20.16
N SER A 183 10.70 10.11 -18.85
CA SER A 183 11.94 10.56 -18.23
C SER A 183 12.99 9.45 -18.05
N PHE A 184 12.62 8.18 -18.23
CA PHE A 184 13.53 7.06 -17.94
C PHE A 184 14.69 6.99 -18.93
N PRO A 185 15.96 6.85 -18.45
CA PRO A 185 17.16 6.87 -19.30
C PRO A 185 17.18 5.67 -20.26
N ALA A 186 17.64 5.93 -21.50
CA ALA A 186 17.61 4.95 -22.58
C ALA A 186 18.61 3.79 -22.37
N GLU A 187 19.66 4.03 -21.62
CA GLU A 187 20.75 3.07 -21.34
C GLU A 187 20.40 2.07 -20.24
N GLN A 188 19.27 2.27 -19.55
CA GLN A 188 18.80 1.44 -18.45
C GLN A 188 17.50 0.73 -18.84
N GLU A 189 17.23 -0.44 -18.30
CA GLU A 189 15.98 -1.17 -18.52
C GLU A 189 14.96 -0.91 -17.43
N LEU A 190 13.69 -0.71 -17.80
CA LEU A 190 12.57 -0.57 -16.88
C LEU A 190 11.54 -1.67 -17.10
N LEU A 191 11.22 -2.41 -16.03
CA LEU A 191 10.09 -3.32 -15.98
C LEU A 191 8.93 -2.67 -15.21
N ILE A 192 7.74 -2.64 -15.80
CA ILE A 192 6.51 -2.23 -15.14
C ILE A 192 5.65 -3.49 -14.98
N VAL A 193 5.46 -3.93 -13.72
CA VAL A 193 4.84 -5.24 -13.44
C VAL A 193 3.68 -5.07 -12.47
N GLY A 194 2.51 -5.59 -12.87
CA GLY A 194 1.34 -5.62 -12.00
C GLY A 194 0.02 -5.58 -12.73
N HIS A 195 -1.04 -6.00 -12.05
CA HIS A 195 -2.38 -6.02 -12.61
C HIS A 195 -2.93 -4.61 -12.90
N CYS A 196 -3.58 -4.45 -14.04
CA CYS A 196 -4.29 -3.24 -14.45
C CYS A 196 -5.76 -3.58 -14.72
N GLU A 197 -6.67 -2.94 -13.97
CA GLU A 197 -8.12 -3.11 -14.15
C GLU A 197 -8.69 -2.16 -15.22
N ASP A 198 -8.00 -1.04 -15.47
CA ASP A 198 -8.40 -0.04 -16.47
C ASP A 198 -7.69 -0.30 -17.79
N TYR A 199 -8.38 -0.97 -18.72
CA TYR A 199 -7.84 -1.28 -20.03
C TYR A 199 -7.56 -0.03 -20.87
N GLY A 200 -8.35 1.05 -20.71
CA GLY A 200 -8.12 2.31 -21.41
C GLY A 200 -6.79 2.96 -20.98
N TYR A 201 -6.53 2.96 -19.68
CA TYR A 201 -5.25 3.42 -19.15
C TYR A 201 -4.09 2.51 -19.57
N LEU A 202 -4.28 1.19 -19.57
CA LEU A 202 -3.28 0.25 -20.03
C LEU A 202 -2.89 0.48 -21.48
N ASP A 203 -3.86 0.70 -22.36
CA ASP A 203 -3.61 0.97 -23.79
C ASP A 203 -2.88 2.31 -24.01
N LYS A 204 -3.19 3.34 -23.20
CA LYS A 204 -2.45 4.59 -23.16
C LYS A 204 -0.98 4.36 -22.81
N ILE A 205 -0.70 3.60 -21.74
CA ILE A 205 0.68 3.27 -21.32
C ILE A 205 1.39 2.46 -22.40
N LYS A 206 0.76 1.43 -22.98
CA LYS A 206 1.33 0.63 -24.07
C LYS A 206 1.68 1.49 -25.30
N THR A 207 0.87 2.51 -25.57
CA THR A 207 1.15 3.43 -26.67
C THR A 207 2.41 4.26 -26.40
N LEU A 208 2.58 4.77 -25.18
CA LEU A 208 3.76 5.54 -24.78
C LEU A 208 5.06 4.72 -24.84
N ILE A 209 5.02 3.45 -24.50
CA ILE A 209 6.22 2.59 -24.49
C ILE A 209 6.55 2.01 -25.88
N ARG A 210 5.68 2.14 -26.88
CA ARG A 210 5.86 1.50 -28.20
C ARG A 210 7.21 1.78 -28.84
N GLU A 211 7.73 2.99 -28.68
CA GLU A 211 9.00 3.43 -29.23
C GLU A 211 10.17 3.35 -28.23
N LYS A 212 9.89 2.94 -27.00
CA LYS A 212 10.87 2.81 -25.92
C LYS A 212 11.35 1.36 -25.83
N LYS A 213 12.46 1.01 -26.51
CA LYS A 213 12.98 -0.37 -26.54
C LYS A 213 13.44 -0.90 -25.17
N ASN A 214 13.73 -0.01 -24.25
CA ASN A 214 14.24 -0.29 -22.91
C ASN A 214 13.16 -0.35 -21.82
N ILE A 215 11.88 -0.20 -22.18
CA ILE A 215 10.76 -0.27 -21.22
C ILE A 215 9.82 -1.40 -21.60
N THR A 216 9.55 -2.28 -20.63
CA THR A 216 8.65 -3.42 -20.81
C THR A 216 7.54 -3.39 -19.75
N ILE A 217 6.30 -3.72 -20.17
CA ILE A 217 5.15 -3.82 -19.27
C ILE A 217 4.62 -5.26 -19.23
N PHE A 218 4.41 -5.78 -18.00
CA PHE A 218 3.76 -7.06 -17.72
C PHE A 218 2.49 -6.79 -16.90
N PRO A 219 1.34 -6.62 -17.57
CA PRO A 219 0.09 -6.24 -16.91
C PRO A 219 -0.63 -7.45 -16.31
N SER A 220 0.07 -8.24 -15.52
CA SER A 220 -0.44 -9.46 -14.90
C SER A 220 -0.11 -9.50 -13.41
N TYR A 221 -0.89 -10.31 -12.68
CA TYR A 221 -0.58 -10.64 -11.30
C TYR A 221 0.54 -11.68 -11.28
N LEU A 222 1.54 -11.45 -10.46
CA LEU A 222 2.56 -12.45 -10.13
C LEU A 222 2.31 -12.96 -8.71
N ASP A 223 2.59 -14.23 -8.47
CA ASP A 223 2.59 -14.74 -7.11
C ASP A 223 3.80 -14.20 -6.32
N ASP A 224 3.78 -14.40 -4.98
CA ASP A 224 4.81 -13.83 -4.10
C ASP A 224 6.22 -14.38 -4.42
N LYS A 225 6.35 -15.61 -4.93
CA LYS A 225 7.62 -16.22 -5.26
C LYS A 225 8.16 -15.64 -6.57
N GLU A 226 7.35 -15.64 -7.63
CA GLU A 226 7.68 -15.04 -8.93
C GLU A 226 8.06 -13.56 -8.79
N ALA A 227 7.27 -12.80 -8.01
CA ALA A 227 7.53 -11.40 -7.75
C ALA A 227 8.87 -11.17 -7.02
N LYS A 228 9.18 -12.00 -6.01
CA LYS A 228 10.43 -11.92 -5.27
C LYS A 228 11.63 -12.23 -6.18
N GLU A 229 11.57 -13.30 -6.96
CA GLU A 229 12.63 -13.70 -7.89
C GLU A 229 12.89 -12.60 -8.93
N LEU A 230 11.83 -12.06 -9.52
CA LEU A 230 11.94 -11.00 -10.52
C LEU A 230 12.52 -9.72 -9.92
N ILE A 231 12.05 -9.27 -8.76
CA ILE A 231 12.56 -8.05 -8.11
C ILE A 231 14.03 -8.21 -7.70
N ASN A 232 14.41 -9.37 -7.16
CA ASN A 232 15.79 -9.65 -6.77
C ASN A 232 16.76 -9.70 -7.97
N SER A 233 16.26 -9.96 -9.17
CA SER A 233 17.08 -9.93 -10.40
C SER A 233 17.35 -8.51 -10.91
N THR A 234 16.82 -7.47 -10.27
CA THR A 234 16.95 -6.08 -10.70
C THR A 234 17.88 -5.26 -9.79
N GLY A 235 18.43 -4.18 -10.32
CA GLY A 235 19.27 -3.23 -9.60
C GLY A 235 18.48 -2.29 -8.66
N GLY A 236 17.15 -2.36 -8.64
CA GLY A 236 16.33 -1.61 -7.69
C GLY A 236 14.85 -1.52 -8.02
N LEU A 237 14.08 -1.32 -6.95
CA LEU A 237 12.64 -1.07 -7.01
C LEU A 237 12.37 0.43 -7.05
N ILE A 238 11.58 0.89 -8.01
CA ILE A 238 11.20 2.29 -8.15
C ILE A 238 9.80 2.52 -7.55
N ILE A 239 9.68 3.55 -6.72
CA ILE A 239 8.43 4.08 -6.18
C ILE A 239 8.23 5.47 -6.77
N SER A 240 7.58 5.53 -7.95
CA SER A 240 7.47 6.76 -8.76
C SER A 240 6.36 7.72 -8.33
N HIS A 241 5.50 7.32 -7.41
CA HIS A 241 4.34 8.11 -7.00
C HIS A 241 4.51 8.67 -5.58
N ALA A 242 4.08 9.92 -5.42
CA ALA A 242 4.02 10.61 -4.14
C ALA A 242 2.63 11.21 -3.99
N ASP A 243 1.68 10.40 -3.51
CA ASP A 243 0.32 10.88 -3.30
C ASP A 243 0.21 11.64 -1.99
N GLU A 244 -0.45 12.80 -2.07
CA GLU A 244 -0.65 13.69 -0.90
C GLU A 244 -1.51 13.03 0.21
N ASP A 245 -2.27 11.99 -0.13
CA ASP A 245 -3.11 11.24 0.81
C ASP A 245 -2.40 10.05 1.48
N MET A 246 -1.18 9.74 1.07
CA MET A 246 -0.45 8.56 1.52
C MET A 246 0.18 8.79 2.91
N ILE A 247 -0.27 8.02 3.90
CA ILE A 247 0.33 7.99 5.24
C ILE A 247 1.55 7.04 5.26
N VAL A 248 1.49 5.95 4.48
CA VAL A 248 2.49 4.89 4.48
C VAL A 248 2.56 4.25 3.09
N SER A 249 3.73 3.78 2.67
CA SER A 249 3.93 3.13 1.38
C SER A 249 3.97 1.61 1.49
N GLY A 250 2.97 0.93 0.93
CA GLY A 250 2.97 -0.53 0.81
C GLY A 250 4.12 -1.04 -0.05
N SER A 251 4.48 -0.32 -1.12
CA SER A 251 5.63 -0.67 -1.99
C SER A 251 6.95 -0.61 -1.23
N PHE A 252 7.12 0.34 -0.31
CA PHE A 252 8.29 0.40 0.56
C PHE A 252 8.41 -0.86 1.43
N PHE A 253 7.34 -1.24 2.13
CA PHE A 253 7.38 -2.44 2.99
C PHE A 253 7.54 -3.72 2.19
N TYR A 254 7.07 -3.74 0.95
CA TYR A 254 7.30 -4.87 0.04
C TYR A 254 8.78 -4.95 -0.37
N GLY A 255 9.39 -3.84 -0.79
CA GLY A 255 10.82 -3.75 -1.10
C GLY A 255 11.69 -4.10 0.11
N LEU A 256 11.34 -3.59 1.30
CA LEU A 256 12.04 -3.91 2.55
C LEU A 256 11.93 -5.40 2.90
N THR A 257 10.77 -6.03 2.64
CA THR A 257 10.58 -7.48 2.85
C THR A 257 11.49 -8.32 1.95
N ILE A 258 11.68 -7.88 0.70
CA ILE A 258 12.49 -8.59 -0.29
C ILE A 258 13.99 -8.30 -0.07
N GLY A 259 14.34 -7.16 0.48
CA GLY A 259 15.72 -6.71 0.69
C GLY A 259 16.32 -6.02 -0.55
N VAL A 260 15.48 -5.46 -1.43
CA VAL A 260 15.93 -4.74 -2.63
C VAL A 260 16.14 -3.25 -2.33
N LYS A 261 17.16 -2.63 -2.95
CA LYS A 261 17.33 -1.18 -2.88
C LYS A 261 16.16 -0.46 -3.57
N MET A 262 15.70 0.63 -2.96
CA MET A 262 14.56 1.41 -3.44
C MET A 262 14.97 2.82 -3.86
N TYR A 263 14.37 3.29 -4.96
CA TYR A 263 14.46 4.67 -5.47
C TYR A 263 13.07 5.27 -5.47
N ALA A 264 12.84 6.32 -4.69
CA ALA A 264 11.48 6.77 -4.43
C ALA A 264 11.30 8.27 -4.64
N VAL A 265 10.14 8.67 -5.17
CA VAL A 265 9.73 10.08 -5.06
C VAL A 265 9.35 10.35 -3.61
N SER A 266 9.88 11.43 -3.06
CA SER A 266 9.80 11.72 -1.64
C SER A 266 8.39 12.04 -1.17
N THR A 267 7.99 11.38 -0.08
CA THR A 267 6.84 11.75 0.77
C THR A 267 7.35 11.94 2.19
N PRO A 268 6.59 12.54 3.10
CA PRO A 268 7.02 12.63 4.49
C PRO A 268 7.42 11.27 5.10
N PHE A 269 6.65 10.22 4.80
CA PHE A 269 6.95 8.87 5.26
C PHE A 269 8.24 8.30 4.63
N LEU A 270 8.43 8.45 3.31
CA LEU A 270 9.60 7.90 2.63
C LEU A 270 10.89 8.64 2.98
N LYS A 271 10.83 9.95 3.25
CA LYS A 271 11.96 10.71 3.83
C LYS A 271 12.34 10.20 5.20
N TRP A 272 11.35 9.99 6.07
CA TRP A 272 11.60 9.37 7.36
C TRP A 272 12.22 7.97 7.21
N ALA A 273 11.75 7.19 6.25
CA ALA A 273 12.32 5.86 5.99
C ALA A 273 13.77 5.92 5.54
N GLU A 274 14.13 6.88 4.67
CA GLU A 274 15.52 7.13 4.26
C GLU A 274 16.41 7.51 5.47
N GLU A 275 15.94 8.39 6.34
CA GLU A 275 16.64 8.78 7.56
C GLU A 275 16.85 7.61 8.54
N GLN A 276 15.88 6.67 8.62
CA GLN A 276 15.96 5.53 9.54
C GLN A 276 16.76 4.35 8.99
N PHE A 277 16.66 4.06 7.70
CA PHE A 277 17.23 2.86 7.09
C PHE A 277 18.49 3.15 6.25
N GLY A 278 18.73 4.40 5.90
CA GLY A 278 19.89 4.85 5.12
C GLY A 278 19.73 4.66 3.61
N ASN A 279 20.62 5.33 2.88
CA ASN A 279 20.59 5.39 1.41
C ASN A 279 20.90 4.04 0.73
N ASP A 280 21.45 3.08 1.46
CA ASP A 280 21.67 1.72 0.93
C ASP A 280 20.36 0.95 0.77
N ILE A 281 19.34 1.29 1.56
CA ILE A 281 18.01 0.67 1.53
C ILE A 281 17.05 1.48 0.68
N ILE A 282 16.99 2.79 0.88
CA ILE A 282 16.10 3.69 0.14
C ILE A 282 16.77 5.04 -0.08
N GLU A 283 16.62 5.57 -1.30
CA GLU A 283 17.08 6.90 -1.71
C GLU A 283 15.88 7.69 -2.23
N THR A 284 15.61 8.89 -1.66
CA THR A 284 14.44 9.69 -2.02
C THR A 284 14.78 10.92 -2.84
N PHE A 285 13.88 11.30 -3.74
CA PHE A 285 14.05 12.39 -4.72
C PHE A 285 12.83 13.31 -4.71
N PRO A 286 13.00 14.60 -4.99
CA PRO A 286 11.88 15.56 -5.01
C PRO A 286 10.83 15.23 -6.07
N ASP A 287 11.24 14.61 -7.17
CA ASP A 287 10.37 14.27 -8.31
C ASP A 287 10.94 13.09 -9.13
N VAL A 288 10.14 12.60 -10.08
CA VAL A 288 10.49 11.48 -10.96
C VAL A 288 11.69 11.83 -11.86
N VAL A 289 11.81 13.07 -12.33
CA VAL A 289 12.91 13.49 -13.23
C VAL A 289 14.25 13.43 -12.49
N SER A 290 14.27 13.91 -11.25
CA SER A 290 15.47 13.84 -10.39
C SER A 290 15.85 12.39 -10.08
N LEU A 291 14.88 11.52 -9.84
CA LEU A 291 15.07 10.09 -9.65
C LEU A 291 15.69 9.45 -10.90
N CYS A 292 15.15 9.73 -12.09
CA CYS A 292 15.66 9.20 -13.35
C CYS A 292 17.10 9.68 -13.63
N LYS A 293 17.43 10.94 -13.37
CA LYS A 293 18.81 11.48 -13.47
C LYS A 293 19.78 10.76 -12.53
N ARG A 294 19.33 10.32 -11.37
CA ARG A 294 20.16 9.54 -10.44
C ARG A 294 20.43 8.12 -10.98
N ILE A 295 19.43 7.51 -11.61
CA ILE A 295 19.55 6.19 -12.26
C ILE A 295 20.53 6.28 -13.45
N GLU A 296 20.42 7.31 -14.29
CA GLU A 296 21.29 7.57 -15.44
C GLU A 296 22.79 7.63 -15.07
N ARG A 297 23.09 8.24 -13.92
CA ARG A 297 24.48 8.42 -13.44
C ARG A 297 25.08 7.17 -12.80
N ARG A 298 24.35 6.07 -12.70
CA ARG A 298 24.91 4.82 -12.20
C ARG A 298 25.91 4.26 -13.23
N PRO A 299 27.10 3.81 -12.78
CA PRO A 299 28.04 3.16 -13.70
C PRO A 299 27.39 1.89 -14.24
N ILE A 300 27.34 1.80 -15.57
CA ILE A 300 26.96 0.57 -16.27
C ILE A 300 28.07 -0.43 -15.96
N ARG A 301 27.75 -1.49 -15.23
CA ARG A 301 28.69 -2.62 -15.11
C ARG A 301 28.61 -3.40 -16.43
N GLU A 302 29.63 -3.27 -17.26
CA GLU A 302 29.82 -4.18 -18.39
C GLU A 302 29.84 -5.61 -17.83
N HIS A 303 29.05 -6.50 -18.42
CA HIS A 303 29.22 -7.92 -18.19
C HIS A 303 30.66 -8.27 -18.64
N ILE A 304 31.54 -8.48 -17.69
CA ILE A 304 32.81 -9.14 -17.98
C ILE A 304 32.42 -10.57 -18.32
N SER A 305 32.23 -10.83 -19.60
CA SER A 305 32.16 -12.19 -20.11
C SER A 305 33.54 -12.82 -19.82
N ASN A 306 33.62 -13.59 -18.75
CA ASN A 306 34.74 -14.47 -18.54
C ASN A 306 34.73 -15.49 -19.69
N GLY A 307 35.61 -15.28 -20.68
CA GLY A 307 35.92 -16.21 -21.75
C GLY A 307 36.60 -17.47 -21.22
#